data_683e6d980b70ee883a9c85e7a7334f35
#
_entry.id   683e6d980b70ee883a9c85e7a7334f35
#
_cell.length_a   1.000
_cell.length_b   1.000
_cell.length_c   1.000
_cell.angle_alpha   90.00
_cell.angle_beta   90.00
_cell.angle_gamma   90.00
#
_symmetry.space_group_name_H-M   'P 1'
#
loop_
_entity.id
_entity.type
_entity.pdbx_description
1 polymer ?
#
loop_
_entity_poly.entity_id
_entity_poly.type
_entity_poly.pdbx_seq_one_letter_code
_entity_poly.pdbx_strand_id
1 'polypeptide(L)'
;MVGMSYAYSMVNQGTCEELVLIDIDKKRAEGEAIDLNHGLSFAPRKMNIYAGDYSDCKDAYLICITAGAIQLEGETRLDLLHKNTKIMKSIMSEIKKSGFDGIILVASNPVDIMTYVCWKLSGYDKSKVIGSGTTLDSARLRYTLGERLDVNPKDINAYVMGEHGDSQFVAWSYALCGVQPIYQIASRKDSKIKFEDLENIEGAITFDNIDALAENESIDPDATCIYVGAFCFGIDSDGIVGDHFGLSAIQE
;
A
#
# COMPACT_ATOMS: atom_id res chain seq x y z
N MET A 1 -3.65 -4.04 12.31
CA MET A 1 -3.13 -2.66 12.25
C MET A 1 -3.19 -2.09 10.85
N VAL A 2 -2.59 -2.69 9.80
CA VAL A 2 -2.62 -2.16 8.42
C VAL A 2 -4.04 -1.84 7.92
N GLY A 3 -5.00 -2.75 8.09
CA GLY A 3 -6.39 -2.52 7.69
C GLY A 3 -7.03 -1.31 8.35
N MET A 4 -6.75 -1.06 9.62
CA MET A 4 -7.29 0.13 10.32
C MET A 4 -6.63 1.43 9.85
N SER A 5 -5.32 1.42 9.59
CA SER A 5 -4.66 2.59 8.99
C SER A 5 -5.22 2.92 7.61
N TYR A 6 -5.50 1.88 6.80
CA TYR A 6 -6.17 2.03 5.52
C TYR A 6 -7.58 2.61 5.69
N ALA A 7 -8.40 2.04 6.58
CA ALA A 7 -9.75 2.51 6.85
C ALA A 7 -9.76 3.98 7.33
N TYR A 8 -8.86 4.33 8.24
CA TYR A 8 -8.70 5.69 8.74
C TYR A 8 -8.33 6.69 7.62
N SER A 9 -7.43 6.28 6.72
CA SER A 9 -7.07 7.11 5.56
C SER A 9 -8.25 7.32 4.61
N MET A 10 -9.06 6.28 4.36
CA MET A 10 -10.27 6.37 3.56
C MET A 10 -11.27 7.38 4.14
N VAL A 11 -11.44 7.38 5.47
CA VAL A 11 -12.31 8.34 6.18
C VAL A 11 -11.78 9.76 6.05
N ASN A 12 -10.49 9.97 6.32
CA ASN A 12 -9.88 11.31 6.27
C ASN A 12 -9.89 11.93 4.87
N GLN A 13 -9.84 11.10 3.84
CA GLN A 13 -9.87 11.56 2.45
C GLN A 13 -11.28 11.56 1.85
N GLY A 14 -12.24 10.91 2.53
CA GLY A 14 -13.62 10.82 2.07
C GLY A 14 -13.76 10.12 0.71
N THR A 15 -13.00 9.04 0.51
CA THR A 15 -12.87 8.39 -0.81
C THR A 15 -14.00 7.43 -1.16
N CYS A 16 -14.81 7.01 -0.19
CA CYS A 16 -15.96 6.12 -0.42
C CYS A 16 -17.19 6.59 0.36
N GLU A 17 -18.36 6.10 -0.03
CA GLU A 17 -19.61 6.38 0.66
C GLU A 17 -19.89 5.34 1.75
N GLU A 18 -19.44 4.12 1.53
CA GLU A 18 -19.61 3.00 2.44
C GLU A 18 -18.27 2.29 2.70
N LEU A 19 -18.00 1.99 3.95
CA LEU A 19 -16.81 1.27 4.40
C LEU A 19 -17.21 0.15 5.35
N VAL A 20 -17.01 -1.09 4.93
CA VAL A 20 -17.32 -2.28 5.73
C VAL A 20 -16.05 -2.87 6.30
N LEU A 21 -16.01 -3.09 7.61
CA LEU A 21 -14.91 -3.73 8.30
C LEU A 21 -15.24 -5.19 8.56
N ILE A 22 -14.42 -6.10 8.05
CA ILE A 22 -14.56 -7.54 8.25
C ILE A 22 -13.30 -8.04 8.97
N ASP A 23 -13.47 -8.59 10.15
CA ASP A 23 -12.40 -9.20 10.93
C ASP A 23 -12.89 -10.53 11.53
N ILE A 24 -11.98 -11.46 11.79
CA ILE A 24 -12.28 -12.70 12.52
C ILE A 24 -12.73 -12.38 13.96
N ASP A 25 -12.20 -11.33 14.55
CA ASP A 25 -12.66 -10.74 15.80
C ASP A 25 -13.72 -9.67 15.54
N LYS A 26 -14.97 -10.11 15.49
CA LYS A 26 -16.12 -9.24 15.24
C LYS A 26 -16.24 -8.09 16.24
N LYS A 27 -15.95 -8.34 17.52
CA LYS A 27 -16.04 -7.28 18.55
C LYS A 27 -15.02 -6.19 18.33
N ARG A 28 -13.84 -6.58 17.87
CA ARG A 28 -12.81 -5.63 17.47
C ARG A 28 -13.27 -4.81 16.28
N ALA A 29 -13.79 -5.44 15.22
CA ALA A 29 -14.31 -4.73 14.05
C ALA A 29 -15.44 -3.75 14.43
N GLU A 30 -16.34 -4.14 15.34
CA GLU A 30 -17.40 -3.27 15.87
C GLU A 30 -16.82 -2.06 16.60
N GLY A 31 -15.85 -2.26 17.49
CA GLY A 31 -15.17 -1.17 18.21
C GLY A 31 -14.49 -0.18 17.27
N GLU A 32 -13.72 -0.69 16.32
CA GLU A 32 -13.02 0.12 15.31
C GLU A 32 -14.01 0.88 14.40
N ALA A 33 -15.13 0.27 14.03
CA ALA A 33 -16.17 0.97 13.27
C ALA A 33 -16.79 2.13 14.06
N ILE A 34 -17.03 1.93 15.37
CA ILE A 34 -17.53 2.99 16.25
C ILE A 34 -16.52 4.14 16.33
N ASP A 35 -15.24 3.85 16.52
CA ASP A 35 -14.19 4.87 16.60
C ASP A 35 -14.08 5.69 15.30
N LEU A 36 -14.14 5.04 14.15
CA LEU A 36 -14.16 5.74 12.86
C LEU A 36 -15.40 6.62 12.69
N ASN A 37 -16.58 6.14 13.12
CA ASN A 37 -17.82 6.93 13.09
C ASN A 37 -17.74 8.17 14.01
N HIS A 38 -17.08 8.09 15.16
CA HIS A 38 -16.86 9.25 16.02
C HIS A 38 -16.02 10.32 15.31
N GLY A 39 -15.07 9.91 14.46
CA GLY A 39 -14.25 10.80 13.65
C GLY A 39 -14.99 11.50 12.49
N LEU A 40 -16.16 11.01 12.07
CA LEU A 40 -16.88 11.54 10.91
C LEU A 40 -17.27 13.01 11.03
N SER A 41 -17.38 13.54 12.25
CA SER A 41 -17.61 14.97 12.47
C SER A 41 -16.51 15.87 11.90
N PHE A 42 -15.33 15.32 11.67
CA PHE A 42 -14.15 16.02 11.15
C PHE A 42 -13.77 15.54 9.74
N ALA A 43 -14.48 14.57 9.20
CA ALA A 43 -14.23 14.02 7.86
C ALA A 43 -14.78 14.95 6.77
N PRO A 44 -14.20 14.93 5.55
CA PRO A 44 -14.61 15.82 4.46
C PRO A 44 -16.01 15.49 3.91
N ARG A 45 -16.52 14.27 4.18
CA ARG A 45 -17.86 13.86 3.76
C ARG A 45 -18.47 12.83 4.71
N LYS A 46 -19.78 12.69 4.66
CA LYS A 46 -20.49 11.63 5.36
C LYS A 46 -20.16 10.28 4.74
N MET A 47 -19.94 9.28 5.58
CA MET A 47 -19.73 7.90 5.19
C MET A 47 -20.62 6.99 6.05
N ASN A 48 -20.97 5.80 5.53
CA ASN A 48 -21.60 4.72 6.28
C ASN A 48 -20.51 3.70 6.66
N ILE A 49 -20.17 3.61 7.95
CA ILE A 49 -19.09 2.74 8.43
C ILE A 49 -19.65 1.74 9.42
N TYR A 50 -19.45 0.45 9.18
CA TYR A 50 -19.92 -0.59 10.06
C TYR A 50 -19.06 -1.86 9.99
N ALA A 51 -19.14 -2.68 11.04
CA ALA A 51 -18.61 -4.03 11.03
C ALA A 51 -19.61 -4.96 10.34
N GLY A 52 -19.17 -5.62 9.29
CA GLY A 52 -20.01 -6.51 8.48
C GLY A 52 -19.49 -7.93 8.42
N ASP A 53 -20.00 -8.66 7.46
CA ASP A 53 -19.56 -10.01 7.14
C ASP A 53 -19.34 -10.22 5.64
N TYR A 54 -19.00 -11.43 5.22
CA TYR A 54 -18.70 -11.71 3.82
C TYR A 54 -19.89 -11.58 2.88
N SER A 55 -21.14 -11.51 3.38
CA SER A 55 -22.31 -11.24 2.54
C SER A 55 -22.30 -9.81 1.99
N ASP A 56 -21.73 -8.87 2.73
CA ASP A 56 -21.59 -7.46 2.33
C ASP A 56 -20.61 -7.29 1.16
N CYS A 57 -19.74 -8.27 0.94
CA CYS A 57 -18.81 -8.24 -0.20
C CYS A 57 -19.53 -8.23 -1.55
N LYS A 58 -20.76 -8.74 -1.64
CA LYS A 58 -21.49 -8.91 -2.91
C LYS A 58 -21.56 -7.61 -3.72
N ASP A 59 -21.89 -6.52 -3.05
CA ASP A 59 -22.14 -5.22 -3.68
C ASP A 59 -20.93 -4.26 -3.53
N ALA A 60 -19.82 -4.77 -3.00
CA ALA A 60 -18.60 -3.98 -2.85
C ALA A 60 -17.94 -3.72 -4.21
N TYR A 61 -17.42 -2.52 -4.40
CA TYR A 61 -16.59 -2.18 -5.55
C TYR A 61 -15.17 -2.72 -5.44
N LEU A 62 -14.57 -2.58 -4.25
CA LEU A 62 -13.21 -2.98 -3.95
C LEU A 62 -13.13 -3.67 -2.59
N ILE A 63 -12.42 -4.78 -2.54
CA ILE A 63 -12.05 -5.45 -1.29
C ILE A 63 -10.55 -5.29 -1.08
N CYS A 64 -10.15 -4.68 0.05
CA CYS A 64 -8.76 -4.60 0.46
C CYS A 64 -8.45 -5.72 1.47
N ILE A 65 -7.57 -6.65 1.10
CA ILE A 65 -7.16 -7.76 1.96
C ILE A 65 -5.85 -7.40 2.66
N THR A 66 -5.93 -7.17 3.97
CA THR A 66 -4.80 -6.86 4.85
C THR A 66 -4.55 -7.95 5.89
N ALA A 67 -5.33 -9.03 5.81
CA ALA A 67 -5.25 -10.13 6.76
C ALA A 67 -3.97 -10.96 6.56
N GLY A 68 -3.29 -11.26 7.66
CA GLY A 68 -2.10 -12.09 7.66
C GLY A 68 -1.69 -12.47 9.08
N ALA A 69 -0.95 -13.55 9.22
CA ALA A 69 -0.33 -13.93 10.47
C ALA A 69 0.94 -13.11 10.71
N ILE A 70 1.26 -12.86 11.98
CA ILE A 70 2.54 -12.29 12.39
C ILE A 70 3.57 -13.44 12.39
N GLN A 71 4.79 -13.17 11.94
CA GLN A 71 5.90 -14.09 12.06
C GLN A 71 6.27 -14.24 13.54
N LEU A 72 6.31 -15.46 14.04
CA LEU A 72 6.71 -15.75 15.41
C LEU A 72 8.22 -15.99 15.47
N GLU A 73 8.80 -15.83 16.65
CA GLU A 73 10.20 -16.11 16.90
C GLU A 73 10.52 -17.58 16.55
N GLY A 74 11.55 -17.80 15.74
CA GLY A 74 11.95 -19.12 15.25
C GLY A 74 11.19 -19.62 14.01
N GLU A 75 10.22 -18.89 13.49
CA GLU A 75 9.55 -19.26 12.24
C GLU A 75 10.35 -18.80 11.02
N THR A 76 10.34 -19.63 9.98
CA THR A 76 10.91 -19.29 8.68
C THR A 76 9.93 -18.46 7.84
N ARG A 77 10.46 -17.74 6.83
CA ARG A 77 9.62 -17.06 5.82
C ARG A 77 8.66 -18.04 5.11
N LEU A 78 9.06 -19.29 4.93
CA LEU A 78 8.23 -20.35 4.32
C LEU A 78 7.06 -20.75 5.23
N ASP A 79 7.27 -20.84 6.53
CA ASP A 79 6.22 -21.15 7.49
C ASP A 79 5.15 -20.04 7.51
N LEU A 80 5.59 -18.80 7.50
CA LEU A 80 4.70 -17.64 7.40
C LEU A 80 3.91 -17.66 6.08
N LEU A 81 4.56 -17.96 4.96
CA LEU A 81 3.90 -18.08 3.66
C LEU A 81 2.83 -19.17 3.67
N HIS A 82 3.12 -20.34 4.24
CA HIS A 82 2.14 -21.42 4.36
C HIS A 82 0.93 -21.01 5.21
N LYS A 83 1.14 -20.29 6.33
CA LYS A 83 0.06 -19.78 7.17
C LYS A 83 -0.79 -18.78 6.39
N ASN A 84 -0.17 -17.80 5.76
CA ASN A 84 -0.87 -16.75 5.02
C ASN A 84 -1.61 -17.31 3.81
N THR A 85 -1.06 -18.33 3.13
CA THR A 85 -1.78 -19.03 2.05
C THR A 85 -3.06 -19.71 2.55
N LYS A 86 -3.04 -20.33 3.74
CA LYS A 86 -4.25 -20.93 4.34
C LYS A 86 -5.29 -19.86 4.68
N ILE A 87 -4.85 -18.74 5.25
CA ILE A 87 -5.73 -17.59 5.57
C ILE A 87 -6.35 -17.06 4.28
N MET A 88 -5.54 -16.79 3.25
CA MET A 88 -6.02 -16.29 1.96
C MET A 88 -7.03 -17.26 1.31
N LYS A 89 -6.78 -18.56 1.39
CA LYS A 89 -7.71 -19.58 0.87
C LYS A 89 -9.07 -19.53 1.57
N SER A 90 -9.08 -19.33 2.89
CA SER A 90 -10.32 -19.18 3.67
C SER A 90 -11.07 -17.92 3.25
N ILE A 91 -10.39 -16.77 3.19
CA ILE A 91 -10.97 -15.49 2.80
C ILE A 91 -11.55 -15.58 1.38
N MET A 92 -10.77 -16.07 0.43
CA MET A 92 -11.22 -16.18 -0.97
C MET A 92 -12.40 -17.12 -1.15
N SER A 93 -12.50 -18.17 -0.33
CA SER A 93 -13.66 -19.06 -0.34
C SER A 93 -14.94 -18.29 0.03
N GLU A 94 -14.90 -17.44 1.05
CA GLU A 94 -16.06 -16.67 1.49
C GLU A 94 -16.40 -15.53 0.51
N ILE A 95 -15.40 -14.82 0.00
CA ILE A 95 -15.59 -13.77 -1.02
C ILE A 95 -16.26 -14.36 -2.27
N LYS A 96 -15.83 -15.53 -2.74
CA LYS A 96 -16.46 -16.18 -3.89
C LYS A 96 -17.91 -16.60 -3.63
N LYS A 97 -18.23 -17.05 -2.42
CA LYS A 97 -19.60 -17.41 -2.04
C LYS A 97 -20.54 -16.20 -2.00
N SER A 98 -20.03 -15.01 -1.69
CA SER A 98 -20.83 -13.78 -1.69
C SER A 98 -21.31 -13.39 -3.09
N GLY A 99 -20.62 -13.83 -4.14
CA GLY A 99 -20.89 -13.43 -5.52
C GLY A 99 -20.21 -12.11 -5.91
N PHE A 100 -19.20 -11.68 -5.14
CA PHE A 100 -18.37 -10.50 -5.46
C PHE A 100 -17.74 -10.61 -6.86
N ASP A 101 -17.76 -9.52 -7.62
CA ASP A 101 -17.15 -9.41 -8.96
C ASP A 101 -16.39 -8.09 -9.17
N GLY A 102 -15.96 -7.43 -8.10
CA GLY A 102 -15.21 -6.18 -8.12
C GLY A 102 -13.68 -6.38 -8.17
N ILE A 103 -12.96 -5.43 -7.64
CA ILE A 103 -11.50 -5.38 -7.59
C ILE A 103 -11.00 -5.87 -6.23
N ILE A 104 -9.96 -6.68 -6.21
CA ILE A 104 -9.28 -7.11 -5.00
C ILE A 104 -7.91 -6.42 -4.93
N LEU A 105 -7.68 -5.67 -3.85
CA LEU A 105 -6.39 -5.11 -3.49
C LEU A 105 -5.76 -5.96 -2.38
N VAL A 106 -4.57 -6.45 -2.60
CA VAL A 106 -3.82 -7.26 -1.62
C VAL A 106 -2.70 -6.43 -1.02
N ALA A 107 -2.72 -6.29 0.32
CA ALA A 107 -1.68 -5.64 1.11
C ALA A 107 -1.11 -6.56 2.20
N SER A 108 -1.32 -7.86 2.07
CA SER A 108 -0.79 -8.89 2.98
C SER A 108 0.59 -9.35 2.54
N ASN A 109 1.56 -9.40 3.46
CA ASN A 109 2.91 -9.84 3.15
C ASN A 109 3.07 -11.38 3.17
N PRO A 110 3.98 -11.92 2.34
CA PRO A 110 4.75 -11.25 1.26
C PRO A 110 3.83 -10.88 0.08
N VAL A 111 3.75 -9.58 -0.25
CA VAL A 111 2.65 -9.01 -1.05
C VAL A 111 2.55 -9.59 -2.45
N ASP A 112 3.67 -9.76 -3.16
CA ASP A 112 3.65 -10.24 -4.56
C ASP A 112 3.20 -11.70 -4.62
N ILE A 113 3.73 -12.54 -3.72
CA ILE A 113 3.34 -13.95 -3.63
C ILE A 113 1.87 -14.07 -3.21
N MET A 114 1.44 -13.27 -2.22
CA MET A 114 0.05 -13.32 -1.75
C MET A 114 -0.92 -12.79 -2.80
N THR A 115 -0.52 -11.81 -3.60
CA THR A 115 -1.31 -11.33 -4.75
C THR A 115 -1.46 -12.43 -5.80
N TYR A 116 -0.38 -13.14 -6.12
CA TYR A 116 -0.42 -14.28 -7.04
C TYR A 116 -1.32 -15.40 -6.51
N VAL A 117 -1.18 -15.75 -5.23
CA VAL A 117 -2.03 -16.75 -4.56
C VAL A 117 -3.51 -16.33 -4.61
N CYS A 118 -3.81 -15.07 -4.29
CA CYS A 118 -5.14 -14.51 -4.35
C CYS A 118 -5.73 -14.63 -5.77
N TRP A 119 -4.98 -14.22 -6.79
CA TRP A 119 -5.38 -14.35 -8.17
C TRP A 119 -5.69 -15.80 -8.57
N LYS A 120 -4.80 -16.73 -8.25
CA LYS A 120 -5.01 -18.16 -8.55
C LYS A 120 -6.23 -18.75 -7.85
N LEU A 121 -6.49 -18.34 -6.61
CA LEU A 121 -7.64 -18.81 -5.83
C LEU A 121 -8.95 -18.17 -6.26
N SER A 122 -8.92 -16.90 -6.68
CA SER A 122 -10.12 -16.17 -7.11
C SER A 122 -10.71 -16.74 -8.39
N GLY A 123 -9.88 -17.06 -9.36
CA GLY A 123 -10.29 -17.38 -10.72
C GLY A 123 -10.73 -16.14 -11.51
N TYR A 124 -10.47 -14.92 -10.99
CA TYR A 124 -10.77 -13.66 -11.67
C TYR A 124 -9.75 -13.34 -12.75
N ASP A 125 -10.11 -12.42 -13.64
CA ASP A 125 -9.13 -11.82 -14.53
C ASP A 125 -8.00 -11.16 -13.73
N LYS A 126 -6.77 -11.23 -14.25
CA LYS A 126 -5.59 -10.67 -13.57
C LYS A 126 -5.72 -9.16 -13.31
N SER A 127 -6.44 -8.42 -14.16
CA SER A 127 -6.69 -6.99 -14.00
C SER A 127 -7.56 -6.64 -12.79
N LYS A 128 -8.29 -7.62 -12.23
CA LYS A 128 -9.13 -7.44 -11.04
C LYS A 128 -8.40 -7.77 -9.73
N VAL A 129 -7.16 -8.24 -9.76
CA VAL A 129 -6.39 -8.58 -8.55
C VAL A 129 -5.07 -7.81 -8.55
N ILE A 130 -4.97 -6.86 -7.66
CA ILE A 130 -3.88 -5.90 -7.58
C ILE A 130 -3.15 -6.06 -6.25
N GLY A 131 -1.82 -6.10 -6.26
CA GLY A 131 -0.98 -6.02 -5.06
C GLY A 131 -0.58 -4.58 -4.78
N SER A 132 -0.36 -4.22 -3.52
CA SER A 132 0.21 -2.92 -3.16
C SER A 132 1.66 -2.76 -3.64
N GLY A 133 2.35 -3.88 -3.92
CA GLY A 133 3.69 -3.91 -4.52
C GLY A 133 4.68 -2.99 -3.83
N THR A 134 5.47 -2.29 -4.62
CA THR A 134 6.52 -1.33 -4.21
C THR A 134 6.00 0.10 -3.96
N THR A 135 4.71 0.24 -3.70
CA THR A 135 4.09 1.56 -3.51
C THR A 135 4.63 2.29 -2.28
N LEU A 136 4.84 1.55 -1.18
CA LEU A 136 5.45 2.09 0.03
C LEU A 136 6.91 2.51 -0.21
N ASP A 137 7.67 1.69 -0.91
CA ASP A 137 9.07 1.95 -1.25
C ASP A 137 9.20 3.19 -2.15
N SER A 138 8.27 3.34 -3.10
CA SER A 138 8.18 4.56 -3.93
C SER A 138 7.85 5.80 -3.11
N ALA A 139 7.02 5.69 -2.07
CA ALA A 139 6.73 6.80 -1.16
C ALA A 139 7.96 7.17 -0.32
N ARG A 140 8.70 6.17 0.19
CA ARG A 140 9.98 6.38 0.90
C ARG A 140 11.01 7.06 0.01
N LEU A 141 11.15 6.58 -1.24
CA LEU A 141 12.04 7.18 -2.23
C LEU A 141 11.72 8.66 -2.45
N ARG A 142 10.45 9.01 -2.65
CA ARG A 142 10.01 10.39 -2.84
C ARG A 142 10.29 11.25 -1.62
N TYR A 143 10.03 10.73 -0.43
CA TYR A 143 10.34 11.43 0.82
C TYR A 143 11.85 11.70 0.94
N THR A 144 12.69 10.67 0.80
CA THR A 144 14.14 10.79 0.92
C THR A 144 14.73 11.76 -0.12
N LEU A 145 14.26 11.72 -1.36
CA LEU A 145 14.68 12.68 -2.39
C LEU A 145 14.19 14.10 -2.07
N GLY A 146 12.98 14.24 -1.53
CA GLY A 146 12.43 15.51 -1.10
C GLY A 146 13.29 16.18 -0.04
N GLU A 147 13.66 15.44 1.01
CA GLU A 147 14.56 15.89 2.07
C GLU A 147 15.94 16.30 1.52
N ARG A 148 16.54 15.46 0.66
CA ARG A 148 17.86 15.74 0.09
C ARG A 148 17.88 16.95 -0.84
N LEU A 149 16.80 17.17 -1.59
CA LEU A 149 16.68 18.29 -2.54
C LEU A 149 16.07 19.54 -1.92
N ASP A 150 15.51 19.43 -0.71
CA ASP A 150 14.78 20.51 -0.01
C ASP A 150 13.56 20.97 -0.82
N VAL A 151 12.76 19.98 -1.23
CA VAL A 151 11.50 20.18 -1.98
C VAL A 151 10.39 19.32 -1.40
N ASN A 152 9.13 19.67 -1.69
CA ASN A 152 8.02 18.85 -1.26
C ASN A 152 8.07 17.47 -1.96
N PRO A 153 7.93 16.34 -1.24
CA PRO A 153 7.86 15.00 -1.85
C PRO A 153 6.81 14.85 -2.96
N LYS A 154 5.76 15.68 -2.97
CA LYS A 154 4.77 15.72 -4.04
C LYS A 154 5.33 16.19 -5.38
N ASP A 155 6.43 16.94 -5.36
CA ASP A 155 7.11 17.42 -6.57
C ASP A 155 8.09 16.38 -7.13
N ILE A 156 8.28 15.25 -6.42
CA ILE A 156 9.12 14.15 -6.86
C ILE A 156 8.27 13.08 -7.55
N ASN A 157 8.62 12.78 -8.78
CA ASN A 157 8.07 11.71 -9.59
C ASN A 157 9.13 10.62 -9.73
N ALA A 158 9.15 9.68 -8.80
CA ALA A 158 10.11 8.59 -8.77
C ALA A 158 9.44 7.31 -8.28
N TYR A 159 9.87 6.17 -8.81
CA TYR A 159 9.26 4.87 -8.57
C TYR A 159 10.31 3.81 -8.26
N VAL A 160 9.99 2.97 -7.30
CA VAL A 160 10.62 1.68 -7.09
C VAL A 160 9.81 0.65 -7.84
N MET A 161 10.46 -0.23 -8.56
CA MET A 161 9.83 -1.26 -9.41
C MET A 161 10.37 -2.66 -9.05
N GLY A 162 9.70 -3.68 -9.53
CA GLY A 162 10.02 -5.07 -9.27
C GLY A 162 9.19 -5.67 -8.13
N GLU A 163 9.66 -6.76 -7.56
CA GLU A 163 9.07 -7.40 -6.39
C GLU A 163 9.37 -6.59 -5.14
N HIS A 164 8.40 -6.43 -4.25
CA HIS A 164 8.62 -5.80 -2.94
C HIS A 164 9.51 -6.70 -2.07
N GLY A 165 10.83 -6.49 -2.15
CA GLY A 165 11.88 -7.30 -1.52
C GLY A 165 13.26 -7.03 -2.13
N ASP A 166 14.14 -8.01 -2.03
CA ASP A 166 15.56 -7.88 -2.40
C ASP A 166 15.80 -7.64 -3.90
N SER A 167 14.81 -7.90 -4.76
CA SER A 167 14.90 -7.73 -6.22
C SER A 167 14.32 -6.42 -6.73
N GLN A 168 13.81 -5.55 -5.85
CA GLN A 168 13.33 -4.24 -6.23
C GLN A 168 14.47 -3.31 -6.67
N PHE A 169 14.14 -2.35 -7.53
CA PHE A 169 15.11 -1.37 -8.03
C PHE A 169 14.44 -0.01 -8.27
N VAL A 170 15.24 1.05 -8.27
CA VAL A 170 14.74 2.39 -8.57
C VAL A 170 14.77 2.67 -10.06
N ALA A 171 13.66 3.08 -10.63
CA ALA A 171 13.55 3.46 -12.04
C ALA A 171 14.13 4.88 -12.28
N TRP A 172 15.45 5.05 -12.09
CA TRP A 172 16.13 6.34 -12.14
C TRP A 172 15.95 7.10 -13.47
N SER A 173 15.82 6.37 -14.58
CA SER A 173 15.58 6.98 -15.89
C SER A 173 14.26 7.73 -15.99
N TYR A 174 13.30 7.40 -15.13
CA TYR A 174 11.99 8.06 -15.02
C TYR A 174 11.86 8.97 -13.80
N ALA A 175 12.92 9.09 -13.00
CA ALA A 175 12.89 9.90 -11.78
C ALA A 175 13.03 11.39 -12.11
N LEU A 176 12.02 12.18 -11.72
CA LEU A 176 11.93 13.62 -11.95
C LEU A 176 11.73 14.38 -10.64
N CYS A 177 12.30 15.58 -10.56
CA CYS A 177 11.92 16.61 -9.60
C CYS A 177 11.26 17.75 -10.38
N GLY A 178 9.95 17.94 -10.21
CA GLY A 178 9.17 18.74 -11.13
C GLY A 178 9.28 18.21 -12.55
N VAL A 179 9.86 19.00 -13.45
CA VAL A 179 10.10 18.62 -14.87
C VAL A 179 11.54 18.22 -15.13
N GLN A 180 12.43 18.22 -14.12
CA GLN A 180 13.86 17.99 -14.30
C GLN A 180 14.22 16.55 -13.94
N PRO A 181 14.91 15.80 -14.82
CA PRO A 181 15.44 14.50 -14.49
C PRO A 181 16.42 14.55 -13.30
N ILE A 182 16.26 13.65 -12.35
CA ILE A 182 17.11 13.57 -11.15
C ILE A 182 18.59 13.42 -11.55
N TYR A 183 18.91 12.63 -12.57
CA TYR A 183 20.28 12.50 -13.08
C TYR A 183 20.87 13.83 -13.56
N GLN A 184 20.08 14.69 -14.19
CA GLN A 184 20.56 16.01 -14.62
C GLN A 184 20.80 16.92 -13.41
N ILE A 185 19.99 16.81 -12.38
CA ILE A 185 20.20 17.53 -11.12
C ILE A 185 21.51 17.04 -10.47
N ALA A 186 21.70 15.73 -10.32
CA ALA A 186 22.87 15.13 -9.71
C ALA A 186 24.19 15.45 -10.45
N SER A 187 24.12 15.69 -11.76
CA SER A 187 25.31 16.06 -12.57
C SER A 187 25.81 17.49 -12.36
N ARG A 188 25.02 18.38 -11.75
CA ARG A 188 25.38 19.78 -11.55
C ARG A 188 26.42 19.93 -10.44
N LYS A 189 27.36 20.87 -10.61
CA LYS A 189 28.42 21.13 -9.62
C LYS A 189 27.87 21.61 -8.27
N ASP A 190 26.83 22.40 -8.29
CA ASP A 190 26.16 23.04 -7.16
C ASP A 190 24.98 22.23 -6.62
N SER A 191 24.75 21.03 -7.12
CA SER A 191 23.66 20.17 -6.65
C SER A 191 23.89 19.68 -5.23
N LYS A 192 22.82 19.66 -4.43
CA LYS A 192 22.76 19.08 -3.08
C LYS A 192 22.88 17.55 -3.11
N ILE A 193 22.61 16.90 -4.24
CA ILE A 193 22.62 15.45 -4.45
C ILE A 193 23.59 15.09 -5.57
N LYS A 194 24.35 14.02 -5.41
CA LYS A 194 25.32 13.49 -6.38
C LYS A 194 24.92 12.07 -6.81
N PHE A 195 25.59 11.52 -7.82
CA PHE A 195 25.33 10.15 -8.28
C PHE A 195 25.54 9.11 -7.18
N GLU A 196 26.58 9.29 -6.35
CA GLU A 196 26.84 8.42 -5.21
C GLU A 196 25.69 8.42 -4.18
N ASP A 197 25.03 9.58 -4.00
CA ASP A 197 23.85 9.67 -3.13
C ASP A 197 22.67 8.86 -3.69
N LEU A 198 22.52 8.77 -5.02
CA LEU A 198 21.45 7.98 -5.64
C LEU A 198 21.63 6.49 -5.37
N GLU A 199 22.87 5.98 -5.46
CA GLU A 199 23.18 4.59 -5.15
C GLU A 199 22.95 4.29 -3.65
N ASN A 200 23.34 5.20 -2.78
CA ASN A 200 23.12 5.09 -1.34
C ASN A 200 21.61 5.12 -0.99
N ILE A 201 20.83 5.97 -1.64
CA ILE A 201 19.37 6.04 -1.46
C ILE A 201 18.72 4.73 -1.92
N GLU A 202 19.10 4.19 -3.07
CA GLU A 202 18.58 2.91 -3.56
C GLU A 202 18.91 1.77 -2.58
N GLY A 203 20.14 1.69 -2.11
CA GLY A 203 20.56 0.71 -1.10
C GLY A 203 19.82 0.85 0.24
N ALA A 204 19.45 2.07 0.63
CA ALA A 204 18.72 2.33 1.88
C ALA A 204 17.21 2.02 1.80
N ILE A 205 16.64 1.99 0.60
CA ILE A 205 15.22 1.68 0.37
C ILE A 205 15.00 0.16 0.30
N THR A 206 16.03 -0.63 -0.02
CA THR A 206 15.99 -2.08 0.05
C THR A 206 15.96 -2.54 1.50
N PHE A 207 15.27 -3.64 1.77
CA PHE A 207 14.91 -4.14 3.11
C PHE A 207 16.05 -4.27 4.13
N ASP A 208 17.26 -4.50 3.67
CA ASP A 208 18.41 -4.77 4.56
C ASP A 208 18.97 -3.51 5.26
N ASN A 209 18.51 -2.31 4.89
CA ASN A 209 19.04 -1.04 5.41
C ASN A 209 17.98 -0.14 6.08
N ILE A 210 16.78 -0.65 6.38
CA ILE A 210 15.76 0.12 7.13
C ILE A 210 16.30 0.51 8.51
N ASP A 211 17.07 -0.38 9.15
CA ASP A 211 17.70 -0.11 10.45
C ASP A 211 18.73 1.02 10.35
N ALA A 212 19.46 1.14 9.26
CA ALA A 212 20.43 2.21 9.05
C ALA A 212 19.79 3.59 8.82
N LEU A 213 18.57 3.64 8.29
CA LEU A 213 17.78 4.88 8.21
C LEU A 213 17.20 5.25 9.58
N ALA A 214 16.81 4.26 10.38
CA ALA A 214 16.28 4.46 11.72
C ALA A 214 17.36 4.88 12.73
N GLU A 215 18.62 4.44 12.56
CA GLU A 215 19.75 4.84 13.42
C GLU A 215 20.18 6.29 13.24
N ASN A 216 19.92 6.90 12.07
CA ASN A 216 20.28 8.31 11.79
C ASN A 216 19.20 9.33 12.15
N GLU A 217 17.96 8.89 12.31
CA GLU A 217 16.85 9.72 12.76
C GLU A 217 16.11 8.92 13.83
N SER A 218 15.80 9.52 14.96
CA SER A 218 15.05 8.90 16.08
C SER A 218 13.61 8.56 15.66
N ILE A 219 13.47 7.71 14.66
CA ILE A 219 12.19 7.21 14.18
C ILE A 219 11.92 5.88 14.91
N ASP A 220 10.86 5.87 15.70
CA ASP A 220 10.32 4.66 16.33
C ASP A 220 10.06 3.60 15.24
N PRO A 221 10.76 2.46 15.23
CA PRO A 221 10.56 1.39 14.24
C PRO A 221 9.11 0.86 14.25
N ASP A 222 8.37 1.00 15.36
CA ASP A 222 6.94 0.69 15.44
C ASP A 222 6.06 1.76 14.75
N ALA A 223 6.56 2.98 14.55
CA ALA A 223 5.84 4.04 13.83
C ALA A 223 5.85 3.85 12.30
N THR A 224 6.76 3.06 11.76
CA THR A 224 6.93 2.84 10.31
C THR A 224 5.73 2.10 9.68
N CYS A 225 4.87 1.48 10.48
CA CYS A 225 3.66 0.79 10.01
C CYS A 225 2.48 1.71 9.69
N ILE A 226 2.56 3.01 9.94
CA ILE A 226 1.41 3.92 9.91
C ILE A 226 1.06 4.43 8.50
N TYR A 227 1.97 4.38 7.53
CA TYR A 227 1.83 5.08 6.25
C TYR A 227 1.40 4.26 5.02
N VAL A 228 1.03 3.00 5.16
CA VAL A 228 0.48 2.22 4.04
C VAL A 228 -0.94 2.70 3.64
N GLY A 229 -1.56 3.56 4.45
CA GLY A 229 -2.91 4.09 4.22
C GLY A 229 -3.04 5.26 3.23
N ALA A 230 -1.96 5.71 2.60
CA ALA A 230 -2.01 6.91 1.75
C ALA A 230 -2.41 6.68 0.29
N PHE A 231 -2.75 5.45 -0.09
CA PHE A 231 -3.14 5.13 -1.47
C PHE A 231 -4.64 4.97 -1.58
N CYS A 232 -5.31 6.09 -1.75
CA CYS A 232 -6.70 6.12 -2.13
C CYS A 232 -6.79 6.26 -3.64
N PHE A 233 -7.34 5.24 -4.29
CA PHE A 233 -7.82 5.35 -5.65
C PHE A 233 -9.08 6.23 -5.62
N GLY A 234 -8.97 7.48 -6.05
CA GLY A 234 -10.13 8.29 -6.33
C GLY A 234 -10.86 7.70 -7.52
N ILE A 235 -12.08 7.23 -7.31
CA ILE A 235 -12.99 6.85 -8.40
C ILE A 235 -13.89 8.06 -8.59
N ASP A 236 -13.88 8.63 -9.80
CA ASP A 236 -14.84 9.66 -10.14
C ASP A 236 -16.24 9.08 -10.34
N SER A 237 -17.23 9.97 -10.43
CA SER A 237 -18.64 9.60 -10.62
C SER A 237 -18.92 8.79 -11.89
N ASP A 238 -17.96 8.68 -12.79
CA ASP A 238 -18.09 8.00 -14.10
C ASP A 238 -17.41 6.63 -14.10
N GLY A 239 -16.88 6.18 -12.95
CA GLY A 239 -16.26 4.85 -12.80
C GLY A 239 -14.87 4.75 -13.44
N ILE A 240 -14.26 5.88 -13.82
CA ILE A 240 -12.92 5.93 -14.37
C ILE A 240 -11.95 6.04 -13.19
N VAL A 241 -11.03 5.09 -13.06
CA VAL A 241 -9.90 5.21 -12.15
C VAL A 241 -9.05 6.37 -12.64
N GLY A 242 -9.27 7.53 -12.05
CA GLY A 242 -8.58 8.75 -12.43
C GLY A 242 -7.07 8.58 -12.25
N ASP A 243 -6.35 8.93 -13.30
CA ASP A 243 -4.90 8.81 -13.46
C ASP A 243 -4.14 9.82 -12.56
N HIS A 244 -4.53 9.89 -11.28
CA HIS A 244 -3.86 10.78 -10.32
C HIS A 244 -2.59 10.19 -9.73
N PHE A 245 -2.27 8.92 -10.01
CA PHE A 245 -1.05 8.25 -9.57
C PHE A 245 -0.59 7.25 -10.62
N GLY A 246 -0.08 7.69 -11.75
CA GLY A 246 0.88 7.00 -12.63
C GLY A 246 0.83 5.47 -12.77
N LEU A 247 -0.33 4.82 -12.62
CA LEU A 247 -0.49 3.38 -12.79
C LEU A 247 -0.70 2.96 -14.26
N SER A 248 -0.75 3.90 -15.19
CA SER A 248 -0.80 3.62 -16.64
C SER A 248 0.47 2.95 -17.21
N ALA A 249 1.53 2.78 -16.41
CA ALA A 249 2.79 2.18 -16.84
C ALA A 249 2.89 0.65 -16.67
N ILE A 250 1.84 -0.03 -16.19
CA ILE A 250 1.86 -1.50 -15.97
C ILE A 250 1.00 -2.24 -17.02
N GLN A 251 0.66 -1.60 -18.14
CA GLN A 251 -0.07 -2.23 -19.25
C GLN A 251 0.80 -2.43 -20.49
N GLU A 252 2.01 -3.03 -20.35
CA GLU A 252 2.67 -3.73 -21.47
C GLU A 252 3.48 -4.91 -20.95
#